data_46bf8b5f20e465a2e69065803c6c0a1b
#
_entry.id   46bf8b5f20e465a2e69065803c6c0a1b
#
_cell.length_a   1.000
_cell.length_b   1.000
_cell.length_c   1.000
_cell.angle_alpha   90.00
_cell.angle_beta   90.00
_cell.angle_gamma   90.00
#
_symmetry.space_group_name_H-M   'P 1'
#
loop_
_entity.id
_entity.type
_entity.pdbx_description
1 polymer ?
#
loop_
_entity_poly.entity_id
_entity_poly.type
_entity_poly.pdbx_seq_one_letter_code
_entity_poly.pdbx_strand_id
1 'polypeptide(L)'
;MNIGIIIGRIGGVDGVALETEKWIDVLKAMGHRIYTLSGQFQERPMDPATETLVPEMSFFSPESFWSQKKAFFYPETNPQDLIEHLNLYSKVIYKKIMLWIGERKIDLLISENASALPSHLEMGMAINKAVNKTGIPTITHDHDFAWERGDRYLSPHKDINDFVEEVFPLRSPNSVHAVINSHAADTLKERFGRSSVNVPNVMDFNQVFGVQNEKNAQLPTHMGFSKDNLFLFQITRIVRRKGIESAIRLVHELDDKKVKLIITGNYADDAGSAYYNELVNLIHELKLGEQVSFAYDLFHNKGLSNGNGEIRFSLSDAYAQATACTYFSTYEGFGNAFVEAVLARRPIFVNNYKPVYQPDIGSKGFRTVMIENGELTKENVKQMAEIIYNPGLAKEIADFNFELGKKYFSYDTLREKLEELISMATSAA
;
A
#
# COMPACT_ATOMS: atom_id res chain seq x y z
N MET A 1 23.98 9.81 -10.12
CA MET A 1 23.51 10.85 -9.20
C MET A 1 23.46 10.28 -7.79
N ASN A 2 23.62 11.11 -6.78
CA ASN A 2 23.31 10.81 -5.39
C ASN A 2 21.82 11.18 -5.15
N ILE A 3 20.97 10.19 -4.98
CA ILE A 3 19.55 10.40 -4.75
C ILE A 3 19.26 10.20 -3.25
N GLY A 4 18.64 11.20 -2.65
CA GLY A 4 18.22 11.16 -1.24
C GLY A 4 16.75 10.84 -1.10
N ILE A 5 16.40 9.82 -0.32
CA ILE A 5 15.02 9.44 -0.03
C ILE A 5 14.69 9.82 1.41
N ILE A 6 13.63 10.60 1.61
CA ILE A 6 13.09 10.95 2.93
C ILE A 6 11.78 10.21 3.14
N ILE A 7 11.70 9.46 4.24
CA ILE A 7 10.52 8.67 4.62
C ILE A 7 10.37 8.62 6.15
N GLY A 8 9.15 8.61 6.66
CA GLY A 8 8.93 8.53 8.11
C GLY A 8 9.30 7.18 8.72
N ARG A 9 9.09 6.09 7.96
CA ARG A 9 9.41 4.72 8.37
C ARG A 9 9.73 3.87 7.15
N ILE A 10 10.77 3.04 7.22
CA ILE A 10 11.13 2.08 6.18
C ILE A 10 11.35 0.69 6.78
N GLY A 11 11.07 -0.35 5.99
CA GLY A 11 11.03 -1.75 6.44
C GLY A 11 9.67 -2.16 6.99
N GLY A 12 9.57 -3.41 7.48
CA GLY A 12 8.31 -4.00 7.93
C GLY A 12 7.35 -4.33 6.79
N VAL A 13 6.05 -4.19 7.05
CA VAL A 13 4.96 -4.61 6.12
C VAL A 13 4.10 -3.44 5.65
N ASP A 14 4.54 -2.23 5.89
CA ASP A 14 3.84 -1.03 5.45
C ASP A 14 3.91 -0.89 3.92
N GLY A 15 2.77 -0.59 3.28
CA GLY A 15 2.68 -0.53 1.82
C GLY A 15 3.58 0.55 1.20
N VAL A 16 3.73 1.72 1.86
CA VAL A 16 4.62 2.79 1.41
C VAL A 16 6.08 2.35 1.52
N ALA A 17 6.46 1.74 2.66
CA ALA A 17 7.81 1.25 2.86
C ALA A 17 8.20 0.17 1.84
N LEU A 18 7.29 -0.79 1.58
CA LEU A 18 7.51 -1.84 0.58
C LEU A 18 7.65 -1.27 -0.83
N GLU A 19 6.87 -0.26 -1.19
CA GLU A 19 6.98 0.38 -2.51
C GLU A 19 8.28 1.21 -2.61
N THR A 20 8.65 1.91 -1.54
CA THR A 20 9.93 2.64 -1.46
C THR A 20 11.14 1.71 -1.68
N GLU A 21 11.12 0.50 -1.11
CA GLU A 21 12.19 -0.48 -1.32
C GLU A 21 12.32 -0.88 -2.79
N LYS A 22 11.20 -1.05 -3.51
CA LYS A 22 11.20 -1.31 -4.96
C LYS A 22 11.78 -0.14 -5.77
N TRP A 23 11.43 1.09 -5.40
CA TRP A 23 12.02 2.28 -6.02
C TRP A 23 13.54 2.32 -5.79
N ILE A 24 14.01 2.02 -4.58
CA ILE A 24 15.43 1.92 -4.26
C ILE A 24 16.14 0.89 -5.15
N ASP A 25 15.55 -0.30 -5.31
CA ASP A 25 16.13 -1.36 -6.12
C ASP A 25 16.26 -0.96 -7.60
N VAL A 26 15.19 -0.39 -8.16
CA VAL A 26 15.19 0.06 -9.57
C VAL A 26 16.17 1.22 -9.77
N LEU A 27 16.21 2.22 -8.87
CA LEU A 27 17.13 3.34 -8.95
C LEU A 27 18.59 2.89 -8.83
N LYS A 28 18.91 1.93 -7.97
CA LYS A 28 20.24 1.30 -7.88
C LYS A 28 20.60 0.58 -9.19
N ALA A 29 19.65 -0.17 -9.77
CA ALA A 29 19.84 -0.85 -11.05
C ALA A 29 20.03 0.13 -12.23
N MET A 30 19.53 1.37 -12.13
CA MET A 30 19.80 2.47 -13.05
C MET A 30 21.17 3.12 -12.84
N GLY A 31 21.96 2.67 -11.84
CA GLY A 31 23.30 3.18 -11.55
C GLY A 31 23.35 4.41 -10.64
N HIS A 32 22.26 4.72 -9.95
CA HIS A 32 22.24 5.79 -8.96
C HIS A 32 22.73 5.32 -7.59
N ARG A 33 23.31 6.22 -6.81
CA ARG A 33 23.66 5.99 -5.42
C ARG A 33 22.53 6.51 -4.54
N ILE A 34 21.93 5.62 -3.75
CA ILE A 34 20.77 5.92 -2.95
C ILE A 34 21.16 6.12 -1.49
N TYR A 35 20.68 7.21 -0.90
CA TYR A 35 20.79 7.51 0.52
C TYR A 35 19.40 7.66 1.11
N THR A 36 19.14 7.03 2.26
CA THR A 36 17.83 7.07 2.93
C THR A 36 17.94 7.80 4.27
N LEU A 37 17.06 8.78 4.48
CA LEU A 37 16.85 9.47 5.75
C LEU A 37 15.48 9.07 6.29
N SER A 38 15.45 8.39 7.43
CA SER A 38 14.21 7.86 8.00
C SER A 38 14.07 8.12 9.49
N GLY A 39 12.82 8.25 9.93
CA GLY A 39 12.47 8.31 11.34
C GLY A 39 12.57 6.97 12.05
N GLN A 40 12.45 5.87 11.30
CA GLN A 40 12.50 4.51 11.84
C GLN A 40 12.92 3.50 10.76
N PHE A 41 13.79 2.56 11.14
CA PHE A 41 14.10 1.34 10.38
C PHE A 41 13.48 0.16 11.11
N GLN A 42 12.50 -0.50 10.48
CA GLN A 42 11.70 -1.53 11.13
C GLN A 42 12.09 -2.92 10.61
N GLU A 43 12.22 -3.89 11.53
CA GLU A 43 12.44 -5.32 11.22
C GLU A 43 13.68 -5.63 10.37
N ARG A 44 14.60 -4.71 10.25
CA ARG A 44 15.88 -4.89 9.56
C ARG A 44 16.98 -4.02 10.18
N PRO A 45 18.25 -4.43 10.09
CA PRO A 45 19.36 -3.56 10.48
C PRO A 45 19.48 -2.37 9.51
N MET A 46 19.93 -1.23 10.04
CA MET A 46 20.30 -0.06 9.27
C MET A 46 21.72 -0.23 8.69
N ASP A 47 21.91 0.16 7.43
CA ASP A 47 23.24 0.31 6.83
C ASP A 47 23.75 1.76 7.01
N PRO A 48 24.67 2.04 7.94
CA PRO A 48 25.11 3.41 8.21
C PRO A 48 25.88 4.04 7.04
N ALA A 49 26.31 3.27 6.04
CA ALA A 49 26.98 3.81 4.86
C ALA A 49 26.03 4.61 3.96
N THR A 50 24.77 4.17 3.89
CA THR A 50 23.74 4.73 3.01
C THR A 50 22.49 5.19 3.73
N GLU A 51 22.29 4.81 4.99
CA GLU A 51 21.10 5.08 5.76
C GLU A 51 21.39 5.97 6.97
N THR A 52 20.45 6.85 7.29
CA THR A 52 20.57 7.82 8.40
C THR A 52 19.28 7.83 9.20
N LEU A 53 19.38 7.58 10.51
CA LEU A 53 18.25 7.61 11.43
C LEU A 53 18.07 9.02 12.01
N VAL A 54 16.86 9.55 11.91
CA VAL A 54 16.42 10.80 12.55
C VAL A 54 15.15 10.52 13.34
N PRO A 55 15.25 10.11 14.61
CA PRO A 55 14.10 9.66 15.42
C PRO A 55 12.95 10.66 15.47
N GLU A 56 13.24 11.96 15.38
CA GLU A 56 12.24 13.03 15.37
C GLU A 56 11.33 13.00 14.15
N MET A 57 11.70 12.28 13.09
CA MET A 57 10.88 12.08 11.89
C MET A 57 9.97 10.85 12.00
N SER A 58 10.05 10.10 13.10
CA SER A 58 9.17 8.95 13.31
C SER A 58 7.73 9.39 13.54
N PHE A 59 6.77 8.71 12.90
CA PHE A 59 5.33 8.89 13.18
C PHE A 59 4.95 8.62 14.64
N PHE A 60 5.81 7.89 15.36
CA PHE A 60 5.63 7.51 16.75
C PHE A 60 6.48 8.36 17.72
N SER A 61 7.12 9.43 17.24
CA SER A 61 7.79 10.37 18.14
C SER A 61 6.75 11.03 19.06
N PRO A 62 7.10 11.29 20.33
CA PRO A 62 6.17 11.94 21.28
C PRO A 62 5.61 13.26 20.74
N GLU A 63 6.46 14.03 20.06
CA GLU A 63 6.12 15.33 19.48
C GLU A 63 5.13 15.18 18.34
N SER A 64 5.38 14.27 17.39
CA SER A 64 4.46 14.00 16.29
C SER A 64 3.09 13.55 16.79
N PHE A 65 3.08 12.65 17.78
CA PHE A 65 1.84 12.17 18.37
C PHE A 65 1.07 13.29 19.09
N TRP A 66 1.78 14.16 19.83
CA TRP A 66 1.18 15.30 20.49
C TRP A 66 0.59 16.31 19.50
N SER A 67 1.36 16.67 18.47
CA SER A 67 0.95 17.63 17.43
C SER A 67 -0.26 17.13 16.64
N GLN A 68 -0.28 15.84 16.28
CA GLN A 68 -1.42 15.20 15.62
C GLN A 68 -2.71 15.31 16.43
N LYS A 69 -2.63 15.00 17.75
CA LYS A 69 -3.78 15.13 18.65
C LYS A 69 -4.25 16.57 18.77
N LYS A 70 -3.33 17.50 18.96
CA LYS A 70 -3.65 18.92 19.07
C LYS A 70 -4.24 19.50 17.79
N ALA A 71 -3.72 19.10 16.63
CA ALA A 71 -4.19 19.61 15.35
C ALA A 71 -5.59 19.11 14.99
N PHE A 72 -5.89 17.82 15.21
CA PHE A 72 -7.05 17.18 14.57
C PHE A 72 -8.10 16.61 15.55
N PHE A 73 -7.76 16.46 16.84
CA PHE A 73 -8.67 15.77 17.75
C PHE A 73 -9.05 16.58 19.00
N TYR A 74 -8.39 17.70 19.29
CA TYR A 74 -8.64 18.49 20.49
C TYR A 74 -9.22 19.87 20.16
N PRO A 75 -10.57 20.04 20.33
CA PRO A 75 -11.23 21.31 20.05
C PRO A 75 -10.75 22.49 20.90
N GLU A 76 -10.16 22.22 22.06
CA GLU A 76 -9.62 23.22 22.99
C GLU A 76 -8.21 23.73 22.61
N THR A 77 -7.64 23.23 21.51
CA THR A 77 -6.31 23.66 21.07
C THR A 77 -6.32 25.14 20.69
N ASN A 78 -5.32 25.89 21.19
CA ASN A 78 -5.02 27.22 20.66
C ASN A 78 -4.22 27.08 19.33
N PRO A 79 -4.75 27.49 18.18
CA PRO A 79 -4.08 27.33 16.90
C PRO A 79 -2.72 28.03 16.81
N GLN A 80 -2.60 29.24 17.35
CA GLN A 80 -1.36 30.02 17.30
C GLN A 80 -0.25 29.34 18.09
N ASP A 81 -0.54 28.88 19.31
CA ASP A 81 0.43 28.18 20.16
C ASP A 81 0.90 26.88 19.49
N LEU A 82 -0.02 26.15 18.83
CA LEU A 82 0.33 24.94 18.07
C LEU A 82 1.23 25.28 16.88
N ILE A 83 0.88 26.25 16.05
CA ILE A 83 1.65 26.66 14.88
C ILE A 83 3.06 27.15 15.29
N GLU A 84 3.15 27.88 16.40
CA GLU A 84 4.45 28.29 16.96
C GLU A 84 5.30 27.10 17.38
N HIS A 85 4.72 26.13 18.06
CA HIS A 85 5.38 24.89 18.45
C HIS A 85 5.86 24.12 17.21
N LEU A 86 4.99 23.91 16.21
CA LEU A 86 5.33 23.26 14.95
C LEU A 86 6.51 23.97 14.24
N ASN A 87 6.51 25.29 14.21
CA ASN A 87 7.59 26.11 13.66
C ASN A 87 8.92 25.92 14.38
N LEU A 88 8.90 25.78 15.70
CA LEU A 88 10.11 25.55 16.49
C LEU A 88 10.64 24.13 16.28
N TYR A 89 9.79 23.11 16.37
CA TYR A 89 10.21 21.72 16.29
C TYR A 89 10.64 21.33 14.87
N SER A 90 9.93 21.81 13.83
CA SER A 90 10.33 21.60 12.45
C SER A 90 11.75 22.12 12.14
N LYS A 91 12.24 23.14 12.86
CA LYS A 91 13.62 23.62 12.70
C LYS A 91 14.68 22.58 13.08
N VAL A 92 14.36 21.70 14.03
CA VAL A 92 15.27 20.60 14.44
C VAL A 92 15.42 19.63 13.29
N ILE A 93 14.30 19.16 12.74
CA ILE A 93 14.28 18.23 11.59
C ILE A 93 14.93 18.90 10.37
N TYR A 94 14.56 20.15 10.08
CA TYR A 94 15.13 20.93 8.97
C TYR A 94 16.66 20.98 9.01
N LYS A 95 17.26 21.28 10.18
CA LYS A 95 18.72 21.33 10.31
C LYS A 95 19.38 19.98 10.00
N LYS A 96 18.74 18.87 10.42
CA LYS A 96 19.22 17.50 10.14
C LYS A 96 19.10 17.15 8.66
N ILE A 97 18.00 17.53 8.01
CA ILE A 97 17.83 17.37 6.56
C ILE A 97 18.91 18.16 5.79
N MET A 98 19.14 19.43 6.15
CA MET A 98 20.13 20.28 5.49
C MET A 98 21.56 19.73 5.65
N LEU A 99 21.91 19.26 6.86
CA LEU A 99 23.21 18.65 7.12
C LEU A 99 23.39 17.39 6.26
N TRP A 100 22.40 16.51 6.26
CA TRP A 100 22.41 15.27 5.51
C TRP A 100 22.50 15.50 3.98
N ILE A 101 21.76 16.47 3.43
CA ILE A 101 21.87 16.86 2.01
C ILE A 101 23.31 17.26 1.68
N GLY A 102 23.93 18.08 2.53
CA GLY A 102 25.31 18.56 2.33
C GLY A 102 26.35 17.45 2.47
N GLU A 103 26.27 16.64 3.52
CA GLU A 103 27.24 15.56 3.80
C GLU A 103 27.18 14.45 2.74
N ARG A 104 25.98 14.08 2.29
CA ARG A 104 25.78 13.03 1.27
C ARG A 104 25.83 13.57 -0.16
N LYS A 105 25.97 14.89 -0.33
CA LYS A 105 25.99 15.58 -1.64
C LYS A 105 24.82 15.14 -2.50
N ILE A 106 23.60 15.27 -1.95
CA ILE A 106 22.38 14.84 -2.62
C ILE A 106 22.11 15.75 -3.82
N ASP A 107 21.95 15.14 -5.00
CA ASP A 107 21.66 15.82 -6.27
C ASP A 107 20.16 15.94 -6.53
N LEU A 108 19.38 14.96 -6.07
CA LEU A 108 17.93 14.87 -6.22
C LEU A 108 17.31 14.30 -4.95
N LEU A 109 16.20 14.88 -4.52
CA LEU A 109 15.44 14.44 -3.34
C LEU A 109 14.18 13.70 -3.77
N ILE A 110 13.86 12.58 -3.10
CA ILE A 110 12.57 11.90 -3.18
C ILE A 110 11.90 11.96 -1.82
N SER A 111 10.69 12.51 -1.77
CA SER A 111 9.86 12.55 -0.56
C SER A 111 8.80 11.45 -0.64
N GLU A 112 9.02 10.37 0.10
CA GLU A 112 8.16 9.18 0.10
C GLU A 112 7.00 9.35 1.07
N ASN A 113 5.87 9.81 0.56
CA ASN A 113 4.62 10.12 1.28
C ASN A 113 4.84 11.01 2.54
N ALA A 114 6.01 11.66 2.61
CA ALA A 114 6.43 12.44 3.78
C ALA A 114 6.01 13.92 3.71
N SER A 115 5.58 14.36 2.53
CA SER A 115 5.12 15.72 2.26
C SER A 115 3.79 15.78 1.50
N ALA A 116 3.09 14.64 1.36
CA ALA A 116 1.79 14.52 0.68
C ALA A 116 0.63 14.86 1.61
N LEU A 117 0.67 14.34 2.83
CA LEU A 117 -0.39 14.50 3.83
C LEU A 117 0.20 14.81 5.21
N PRO A 118 -0.60 15.42 6.12
CA PRO A 118 -0.11 15.89 7.42
C PRO A 118 -0.01 14.77 8.47
N SER A 119 0.51 13.59 8.08
CA SER A 119 0.73 12.48 9.01
C SER A 119 1.86 12.75 10.01
N HIS A 120 2.76 13.65 9.65
CA HIS A 120 3.80 14.22 10.52
C HIS A 120 4.02 15.68 10.12
N LEU A 121 3.38 16.57 10.85
CA LEU A 121 3.31 18.00 10.52
C LEU A 121 4.71 18.62 10.43
N GLU A 122 5.54 18.42 11.44
CA GLU A 122 6.88 19.04 11.54
C GLU A 122 7.84 18.50 10.46
N MET A 123 7.72 17.24 10.08
CA MET A 123 8.53 16.64 9.01
C MET A 123 8.16 17.25 7.66
N GLY A 124 6.88 17.33 7.34
CA GLY A 124 6.41 17.94 6.10
C GLY A 124 6.83 19.41 5.97
N MET A 125 6.72 20.19 7.06
CA MET A 125 7.21 21.57 7.13
C MET A 125 8.72 21.65 6.90
N ALA A 126 9.49 20.76 7.53
CA ALA A 126 10.94 20.75 7.41
C ALA A 126 11.39 20.42 5.99
N ILE A 127 10.74 19.45 5.33
CA ILE A 127 11.00 19.10 3.93
C ILE A 127 10.66 20.29 3.03
N ASN A 128 9.46 20.87 3.18
CA ASN A 128 9.03 22.03 2.41
C ASN A 128 10.07 23.18 2.52
N LYS A 129 10.50 23.49 3.73
CA LYS A 129 11.50 24.53 3.98
C LYS A 129 12.87 24.18 3.38
N ALA A 130 13.32 22.92 3.46
CA ALA A 130 14.59 22.49 2.90
C ALA A 130 14.59 22.57 1.37
N VAL A 131 13.55 22.09 0.71
CA VAL A 131 13.39 22.12 -0.74
C VAL A 131 13.35 23.57 -1.25
N ASN A 132 12.52 24.44 -0.64
CA ASN A 132 12.43 25.82 -1.04
C ASN A 132 13.73 26.63 -0.78
N LYS A 133 14.49 26.28 0.27
CA LYS A 133 15.75 26.95 0.60
C LYS A 133 16.89 26.56 -0.32
N THR A 134 16.98 25.29 -0.69
CA THR A 134 18.09 24.74 -1.49
C THR A 134 17.84 24.84 -2.98
N GLY A 135 16.57 24.85 -3.40
CA GLY A 135 16.20 24.69 -4.81
C GLY A 135 16.50 23.28 -5.35
N ILE A 136 16.76 22.30 -4.48
CA ILE A 136 17.10 20.95 -4.91
C ILE A 136 15.97 20.33 -5.74
N PRO A 137 16.28 19.72 -6.91
CA PRO A 137 15.29 18.94 -7.65
C PRO A 137 14.61 17.92 -6.75
N THR A 138 13.29 17.90 -6.75
CA THR A 138 12.54 17.04 -5.82
C THR A 138 11.43 16.27 -6.55
N ILE A 139 11.33 14.98 -6.28
CA ILE A 139 10.19 14.15 -6.64
C ILE A 139 9.40 13.88 -5.36
N THR A 140 8.09 14.16 -5.35
CA THR A 140 7.20 13.67 -4.29
C THR A 140 6.54 12.39 -4.77
N HIS A 141 6.68 11.31 -4.02
CA HIS A 141 5.94 10.08 -4.28
C HIS A 141 4.76 10.02 -3.32
N ASP A 142 3.60 10.38 -3.85
CA ASP A 142 2.39 10.65 -3.07
C ASP A 142 1.45 9.44 -3.16
N HIS A 143 1.41 8.62 -2.11
CA HIS A 143 0.55 7.43 -2.04
C HIS A 143 -0.89 7.77 -1.69
N ASP A 144 -1.07 8.85 -0.91
CA ASP A 144 -2.38 9.37 -0.55
C ASP A 144 -2.27 10.81 -0.05
N PHE A 145 -3.39 11.51 -0.12
CA PHE A 145 -3.50 12.90 0.30
C PHE A 145 -4.47 13.05 1.47
N ALA A 146 -4.43 14.20 2.17
CA ALA A 146 -5.28 14.47 3.32
C ALA A 146 -6.77 14.30 3.02
N TRP A 147 -7.25 14.73 1.85
CA TRP A 147 -8.65 14.64 1.42
C TRP A 147 -9.12 13.21 1.13
N GLU A 148 -8.22 12.25 0.93
CA GLU A 148 -8.55 10.83 0.72
C GLU A 148 -8.77 10.09 2.04
N ARG A 149 -8.53 10.76 3.18
CA ARG A 149 -8.62 10.18 4.52
C ARG A 149 -9.88 10.61 5.29
N GLY A 150 -10.90 11.12 4.59
CA GLY A 150 -12.11 11.65 5.22
C GLY A 150 -11.78 12.77 6.22
N ASP A 151 -12.41 12.74 7.38
CA ASP A 151 -12.24 13.77 8.41
C ASP A 151 -10.99 13.63 9.28
N ARG A 152 -10.13 12.62 9.01
CA ARG A 152 -8.95 12.34 9.84
C ARG A 152 -8.03 13.54 10.01
N TYR A 153 -7.87 14.34 8.95
CA TYR A 153 -6.99 15.51 8.90
C TYR A 153 -7.76 16.82 8.80
N LEU A 154 -9.03 16.80 9.21
CA LEU A 154 -9.85 17.99 9.33
C LEU A 154 -9.78 18.49 10.78
N SER A 155 -9.19 19.67 10.96
CA SER A 155 -9.16 20.31 12.27
C SER A 155 -10.50 21.00 12.59
N PRO A 156 -10.92 21.03 13.87
CA PRO A 156 -12.00 21.90 14.30
C PRO A 156 -11.67 23.41 14.17
N HIS A 157 -10.40 23.77 13.92
CA HIS A 157 -9.92 25.14 13.81
C HIS A 157 -9.56 25.49 12.36
N LYS A 158 -10.16 26.56 11.85
CA LYS A 158 -9.91 27.04 10.48
C LYS A 158 -8.42 27.35 10.24
N ASP A 159 -7.77 28.03 11.17
CA ASP A 159 -6.37 28.46 11.06
C ASP A 159 -5.42 27.26 10.89
N ILE A 160 -5.73 26.12 11.53
CA ILE A 160 -4.98 24.88 11.37
C ILE A 160 -5.24 24.24 10.01
N ASN A 161 -6.48 24.26 9.53
CA ASN A 161 -6.82 23.75 8.18
C ASN A 161 -6.13 24.58 7.10
N ASP A 162 -6.14 25.90 7.20
CA ASP A 162 -5.47 26.82 6.28
C ASP A 162 -3.96 26.57 6.27
N PHE A 163 -3.36 26.41 7.45
CA PHE A 163 -1.94 26.05 7.59
C PHE A 163 -1.60 24.69 6.97
N VAL A 164 -2.42 23.68 7.21
CA VAL A 164 -2.24 22.33 6.62
C VAL A 164 -2.32 22.42 5.09
N GLU A 165 -3.29 23.16 4.54
CA GLU A 165 -3.45 23.32 3.10
C GLU A 165 -2.31 24.14 2.47
N GLU A 166 -1.67 25.06 3.21
CA GLU A 166 -0.48 25.78 2.76
C GLU A 166 0.74 24.85 2.67
N VAL A 167 0.93 23.95 3.63
CA VAL A 167 2.11 23.09 3.73
C VAL A 167 1.99 21.82 2.88
N PHE A 168 0.79 21.22 2.79
CA PHE A 168 0.56 19.93 2.17
C PHE A 168 -0.43 19.99 1.00
N PRO A 169 -0.15 19.27 -0.10
CA PRO A 169 1.12 18.63 -0.42
C PRO A 169 2.23 19.64 -0.69
N LEU A 170 3.49 19.21 -0.69
CA LEU A 170 4.63 20.03 -1.11
C LEU A 170 4.41 20.57 -2.54
N ARG A 171 4.48 21.89 -2.75
CA ARG A 171 4.22 22.54 -4.04
C ARG A 171 5.34 23.50 -4.46
N SER A 172 6.59 23.13 -4.15
CA SER A 172 7.75 23.91 -4.59
C SER A 172 7.82 23.98 -6.13
N PRO A 173 8.29 25.09 -6.73
CA PRO A 173 8.57 25.14 -8.16
C PRO A 173 9.51 24.04 -8.66
N ASN A 174 10.43 23.59 -7.81
CA ASN A 174 11.42 22.56 -8.11
C ASN A 174 10.92 21.14 -7.79
N SER A 175 9.63 20.94 -7.51
CA SER A 175 9.04 19.64 -7.25
C SER A 175 8.17 19.15 -8.39
N VAL A 176 8.31 17.85 -8.70
CA VAL A 176 7.40 17.11 -9.57
C VAL A 176 6.70 16.03 -8.75
N HIS A 177 5.44 15.77 -9.07
CA HIS A 177 4.61 14.82 -8.33
C HIS A 177 4.53 13.48 -9.04
N ALA A 178 4.78 12.41 -8.33
CA ALA A 178 4.44 11.04 -8.69
C ALA A 178 3.25 10.60 -7.84
N VAL A 179 2.15 10.22 -8.45
CA VAL A 179 0.94 9.73 -7.78
C VAL A 179 0.65 8.30 -8.19
N ILE A 180 -0.02 7.51 -7.35
CA ILE A 180 -0.21 6.08 -7.58
C ILE A 180 -1.48 5.74 -8.38
N ASN A 181 -2.36 6.72 -8.62
CA ASN A 181 -3.58 6.53 -9.40
C ASN A 181 -4.02 7.81 -10.12
N SER A 182 -4.87 7.66 -11.13
CA SER A 182 -5.34 8.77 -11.97
C SER A 182 -6.24 9.75 -11.23
N HIS A 183 -7.05 9.29 -10.26
CA HIS A 183 -7.92 10.15 -9.47
C HIS A 183 -7.13 11.14 -8.61
N ALA A 184 -6.02 10.67 -8.01
CA ALA A 184 -5.11 11.54 -7.27
C ALA A 184 -4.46 12.60 -8.20
N ALA A 185 -4.09 12.22 -9.44
CA ALA A 185 -3.56 13.15 -10.44
C ALA A 185 -4.57 14.23 -10.79
N ASP A 186 -5.81 13.86 -11.09
CA ASP A 186 -6.89 14.78 -11.45
C ASP A 186 -7.20 15.75 -10.30
N THR A 187 -7.34 15.23 -9.08
CA THR A 187 -7.63 16.03 -7.89
C THR A 187 -6.49 17.02 -7.58
N LEU A 188 -5.23 16.59 -7.69
CA LEU A 188 -4.07 17.46 -7.48
C LEU A 188 -4.05 18.61 -8.50
N LYS A 189 -4.38 18.31 -9.75
CA LYS A 189 -4.48 19.31 -10.81
C LYS A 189 -5.64 20.29 -10.58
N GLU A 190 -6.82 19.78 -10.22
CA GLU A 190 -8.02 20.59 -9.98
C GLU A 190 -7.85 21.52 -8.78
N ARG A 191 -7.32 21.00 -7.65
CA ARG A 191 -7.19 21.78 -6.42
C ARG A 191 -6.02 22.75 -6.42
N PHE A 192 -4.90 22.37 -7.00
CA PHE A 192 -3.64 23.11 -6.85
C PHE A 192 -2.98 23.50 -8.18
N GLY A 193 -3.57 23.15 -9.32
CA GLY A 193 -2.99 23.42 -10.64
C GLY A 193 -1.68 22.66 -10.91
N ARG A 194 -1.37 21.60 -10.12
CA ARG A 194 -0.14 20.83 -10.23
C ARG A 194 -0.33 19.61 -11.11
N SER A 195 0.53 19.46 -12.11
CA SER A 195 0.60 18.23 -12.91
C SER A 195 1.38 17.16 -12.15
N SER A 196 1.08 15.90 -12.44
CA SER A 196 1.76 14.74 -11.86
C SER A 196 1.96 13.64 -12.90
N VAL A 197 2.88 12.73 -12.61
CA VAL A 197 3.07 11.50 -13.36
C VAL A 197 2.38 10.37 -12.58
N ASN A 198 1.51 9.61 -13.26
CA ASN A 198 0.92 8.42 -12.65
C ASN A 198 1.95 7.28 -12.67
N VAL A 199 2.38 6.88 -11.49
CA VAL A 199 3.34 5.79 -11.25
C VAL A 199 2.62 4.70 -10.45
N PRO A 200 2.16 3.63 -11.10
CA PRO A 200 1.46 2.56 -10.40
C PRO A 200 2.40 1.83 -9.44
N ASN A 201 1.86 1.23 -8.40
CA ASN A 201 2.62 0.29 -7.61
C ASN A 201 3.02 -0.92 -8.47
N VAL A 202 4.23 -1.42 -8.27
CA VAL A 202 4.83 -2.43 -9.14
C VAL A 202 5.23 -3.69 -8.37
N MET A 203 5.49 -4.77 -9.14
CA MET A 203 6.08 -6.00 -8.62
C MET A 203 7.27 -6.42 -9.50
N ASP A 204 8.20 -7.19 -8.92
CA ASP A 204 9.25 -7.84 -9.70
C ASP A 204 8.68 -9.10 -10.37
N PHE A 205 8.33 -8.99 -11.65
CA PHE A 205 7.81 -10.11 -12.45
C PHE A 205 8.88 -11.15 -12.84
N ASN A 206 10.12 -10.96 -12.44
CA ASN A 206 11.19 -11.95 -12.61
C ASN A 206 11.40 -12.80 -11.34
N GLN A 207 10.78 -12.43 -10.21
CA GLN A 207 10.89 -13.21 -8.98
C GLN A 207 10.02 -14.46 -9.01
N VAL A 208 10.43 -15.48 -8.25
CA VAL A 208 9.62 -16.67 -7.98
C VAL A 208 8.57 -16.33 -6.92
N PHE A 209 7.29 -16.29 -7.30
CA PHE A 209 6.19 -15.95 -6.43
C PHE A 209 4.95 -16.82 -6.71
N GLY A 210 4.26 -17.29 -5.68
CA GLY A 210 3.05 -18.10 -5.82
C GLY A 210 3.29 -19.49 -6.45
N VAL A 211 4.50 -20.02 -6.36
CA VAL A 211 4.87 -21.32 -6.94
C VAL A 211 4.77 -22.42 -5.90
N GLN A 212 4.14 -23.55 -6.27
CA GLN A 212 4.01 -24.72 -5.41
C GLN A 212 5.36 -25.36 -5.11
N ASN A 213 5.55 -25.76 -3.87
CA ASN A 213 6.71 -26.51 -3.37
C ASN A 213 6.30 -27.47 -2.24
N GLU A 214 7.21 -28.31 -1.76
CA GLU A 214 6.96 -29.30 -0.72
C GLU A 214 6.44 -28.70 0.59
N LYS A 215 6.92 -27.50 0.96
CA LYS A 215 6.49 -26.81 2.18
C LYS A 215 5.04 -26.33 2.04
N ASN A 216 4.73 -25.54 1.01
CA ASN A 216 3.39 -24.97 0.87
C ASN A 216 2.32 -25.96 0.43
N ALA A 217 2.69 -27.13 -0.13
CA ALA A 217 1.79 -28.24 -0.38
C ALA A 217 1.21 -28.85 0.92
N GLN A 218 1.77 -28.51 2.09
CA GLN A 218 1.26 -28.94 3.39
C GLN A 218 0.26 -27.95 3.99
N LEU A 219 0.14 -26.75 3.44
CA LEU A 219 -0.74 -25.69 3.96
C LEU A 219 -2.20 -26.14 4.13
N PRO A 220 -2.85 -26.83 3.16
CA PRO A 220 -4.21 -27.34 3.37
C PRO A 220 -4.35 -28.20 4.63
N THR A 221 -3.42 -29.12 4.85
CA THR A 221 -3.42 -29.99 6.03
C THR A 221 -3.25 -29.22 7.34
N HIS A 222 -2.39 -28.21 7.35
CA HIS A 222 -2.22 -27.34 8.53
C HIS A 222 -3.47 -26.51 8.85
N MET A 223 -4.30 -26.22 7.84
CA MET A 223 -5.60 -25.58 8.02
C MET A 223 -6.73 -26.57 8.36
N GLY A 224 -6.45 -27.87 8.45
CA GLY A 224 -7.44 -28.92 8.71
C GLY A 224 -8.29 -29.29 7.48
N PHE A 225 -7.80 -28.98 6.26
CA PHE A 225 -8.51 -29.25 5.01
C PHE A 225 -7.86 -30.36 4.16
N SER A 226 -8.67 -30.96 3.28
CA SER A 226 -8.17 -31.88 2.26
C SER A 226 -7.46 -31.12 1.13
N LYS A 227 -6.44 -31.75 0.53
CA LYS A 227 -5.78 -31.23 -0.68
C LYS A 227 -6.70 -31.18 -1.90
N ASP A 228 -7.80 -31.94 -1.87
CA ASP A 228 -8.81 -31.95 -2.94
C ASP A 228 -9.82 -30.81 -2.85
N ASN A 229 -9.71 -29.96 -1.82
CA ASN A 229 -10.54 -28.78 -1.71
C ASN A 229 -10.10 -27.68 -2.70
N LEU A 230 -11.06 -26.84 -3.08
CA LEU A 230 -10.85 -25.66 -3.91
C LEU A 230 -10.72 -24.43 -2.99
N PHE A 231 -9.57 -23.81 -3.01
CA PHE A 231 -9.25 -22.73 -2.08
C PHE A 231 -9.44 -21.35 -2.71
N LEU A 232 -10.37 -20.59 -2.17
CA LEU A 232 -10.46 -19.14 -2.38
C LEU A 232 -9.65 -18.43 -1.29
N PHE A 233 -8.76 -17.53 -1.67
CA PHE A 233 -7.99 -16.74 -0.72
C PHE A 233 -8.40 -15.27 -0.76
N GLN A 234 -8.68 -14.72 0.42
CA GLN A 234 -8.84 -13.29 0.67
C GLN A 234 -7.58 -12.80 1.40
N ILE A 235 -6.58 -12.37 0.65
CA ILE A 235 -5.26 -11.98 1.18
C ILE A 235 -5.26 -10.48 1.48
N THR A 236 -6.01 -10.09 2.53
CA THR A 236 -6.16 -8.71 2.96
C THR A 236 -6.34 -8.64 4.47
N ARG A 237 -6.06 -7.48 5.08
CA ARG A 237 -6.43 -7.21 6.49
C ARG A 237 -7.94 -7.34 6.67
N ILE A 238 -8.37 -7.69 7.89
CA ILE A 238 -9.78 -7.76 8.25
C ILE A 238 -10.25 -6.37 8.65
N VAL A 239 -10.64 -5.58 7.65
CA VAL A 239 -11.19 -4.24 7.81
C VAL A 239 -12.37 -4.08 6.87
N ARG A 240 -13.41 -3.32 7.27
CA ARG A 240 -14.71 -3.25 6.56
C ARG A 240 -14.57 -2.96 5.06
N ARG A 241 -13.69 -2.02 4.70
CA ARG A 241 -13.49 -1.67 3.29
C ARG A 241 -12.96 -2.80 2.41
N LYS A 242 -12.54 -3.93 2.98
CA LYS A 242 -12.05 -5.09 2.21
C LYS A 242 -13.15 -6.02 1.70
N GLY A 243 -14.42 -5.78 2.08
CA GLY A 243 -15.57 -6.48 1.53
C GLY A 243 -15.53 -8.00 1.72
N ILE A 244 -15.04 -8.46 2.88
CA ILE A 244 -14.87 -9.90 3.18
C ILE A 244 -16.22 -10.61 3.20
N GLU A 245 -17.29 -9.92 3.60
CA GLU A 245 -18.66 -10.42 3.59
C GLU A 245 -19.09 -10.89 2.19
N SER A 246 -18.65 -10.22 1.11
CA SER A 246 -18.96 -10.64 -0.27
C SER A 246 -18.25 -11.96 -0.61
N ALA A 247 -17.02 -12.18 -0.13
CA ALA A 247 -16.32 -13.45 -0.31
C ALA A 247 -16.99 -14.60 0.46
N ILE A 248 -17.48 -14.34 1.68
CA ILE A 248 -18.25 -15.32 2.47
C ILE A 248 -19.57 -15.67 1.75
N ARG A 249 -20.29 -14.68 1.23
CA ARG A 249 -21.52 -14.89 0.46
C ARG A 249 -21.26 -15.65 -0.84
N LEU A 250 -20.13 -15.43 -1.51
CA LEU A 250 -19.74 -16.21 -2.69
C LEU A 250 -19.66 -17.71 -2.35
N VAL A 251 -19.03 -18.06 -1.23
CA VAL A 251 -18.95 -19.48 -0.80
C VAL A 251 -20.34 -20.06 -0.54
N HIS A 252 -21.25 -19.27 0.05
CA HIS A 252 -22.64 -19.69 0.27
C HIS A 252 -23.38 -19.92 -1.06
N GLU A 253 -23.25 -18.99 -2.00
CA GLU A 253 -23.94 -19.08 -3.31
C GLU A 253 -23.41 -20.20 -4.20
N LEU A 254 -22.14 -20.60 -4.04
CA LEU A 254 -21.56 -21.75 -4.76
C LEU A 254 -22.12 -23.08 -4.27
N ASP A 255 -22.62 -23.14 -3.03
CA ASP A 255 -23.22 -24.31 -2.37
C ASP A 255 -22.43 -25.63 -2.56
N ASP A 256 -21.10 -25.54 -2.54
CA ASP A 256 -20.20 -26.70 -2.68
C ASP A 256 -19.24 -26.77 -1.48
N LYS A 257 -19.39 -27.85 -0.69
CA LYS A 257 -18.55 -28.10 0.50
C LYS A 257 -17.07 -28.26 0.21
N LYS A 258 -16.67 -28.48 -1.05
CA LYS A 258 -15.25 -28.52 -1.46
C LYS A 258 -14.62 -27.15 -1.53
N VAL A 259 -15.41 -26.09 -1.72
CA VAL A 259 -14.91 -24.72 -1.76
C VAL A 259 -14.64 -24.24 -0.34
N LYS A 260 -13.43 -23.74 -0.12
CA LYS A 260 -12.96 -23.21 1.16
C LYS A 260 -12.48 -21.77 0.97
N LEU A 261 -12.89 -20.85 1.85
CA LEU A 261 -12.41 -19.47 1.88
C LEU A 261 -11.40 -19.30 3.03
N ILE A 262 -10.21 -18.85 2.70
CA ILE A 262 -9.13 -18.60 3.64
C ILE A 262 -8.85 -17.08 3.71
N ILE A 263 -9.01 -16.51 4.90
CA ILE A 263 -8.78 -15.11 5.17
C ILE A 263 -7.48 -14.99 5.96
N THR A 264 -6.44 -14.37 5.36
CA THR A 264 -5.07 -14.41 5.91
C THR A 264 -4.70 -13.21 6.77
N GLY A 265 -5.50 -12.14 6.77
CA GLY A 265 -5.16 -10.88 7.41
C GLY A 265 -5.47 -10.80 8.89
N ASN A 266 -4.86 -9.79 9.54
CA ASN A 266 -5.12 -9.44 10.93
C ASN A 266 -6.25 -8.39 11.04
N TYR A 267 -6.89 -8.32 12.20
CA TYR A 267 -7.91 -7.33 12.58
C TYR A 267 -7.42 -6.33 13.65
N ALA A 268 -6.17 -6.45 14.12
CA ALA A 268 -5.66 -5.71 15.28
C ALA A 268 -5.51 -4.19 15.07
N ASP A 269 -5.50 -3.73 13.82
CA ASP A 269 -5.22 -2.32 13.46
C ASP A 269 -6.47 -1.44 13.33
N ASP A 270 -7.67 -2.00 13.42
CA ASP A 270 -8.92 -1.24 13.29
C ASP A 270 -9.66 -1.16 14.63
N ALA A 271 -10.53 -0.15 14.77
CA ALA A 271 -11.27 0.20 15.97
C ALA A 271 -12.10 -0.95 16.57
N GLY A 272 -11.41 -2.00 16.97
CA GLY A 272 -11.96 -3.14 17.71
C GLY A 272 -12.36 -4.32 16.82
N SER A 273 -12.63 -5.45 17.47
CA SER A 273 -13.09 -6.72 16.90
C SER A 273 -14.52 -6.68 16.32
N ALA A 274 -15.15 -5.50 16.20
CA ALA A 274 -16.55 -5.37 15.80
C ALA A 274 -16.80 -5.99 14.41
N TYR A 275 -16.05 -5.57 13.40
CA TYR A 275 -16.22 -6.12 12.04
C TYR A 275 -15.86 -7.61 11.97
N TYR A 276 -14.81 -8.05 12.69
CA TYR A 276 -14.49 -9.47 12.78
C TYR A 276 -15.66 -10.27 13.36
N ASN A 277 -16.29 -9.79 14.43
CA ASN A 277 -17.44 -10.45 15.05
C ASN A 277 -18.66 -10.48 14.11
N GLU A 278 -18.88 -9.44 13.33
CA GLU A 278 -19.94 -9.43 12.30
C GLU A 278 -19.68 -10.54 11.24
N LEU A 279 -18.43 -10.71 10.80
CA LEU A 279 -18.07 -11.79 9.86
C LEU A 279 -18.28 -13.17 10.47
N VAL A 280 -17.90 -13.37 11.74
CA VAL A 280 -18.15 -14.63 12.47
C VAL A 280 -19.65 -14.92 12.56
N ASN A 281 -20.49 -13.92 12.89
CA ASN A 281 -21.93 -14.08 12.91
C ASN A 281 -22.48 -14.44 11.53
N LEU A 282 -22.03 -13.78 10.47
CA LEU A 282 -22.44 -14.10 9.10
C LEU A 282 -22.07 -15.55 8.70
N ILE A 283 -20.86 -16.02 9.06
CA ILE A 283 -20.43 -17.40 8.84
C ILE A 283 -21.38 -18.39 9.56
N HIS A 284 -21.77 -18.07 10.79
CA HIS A 284 -22.68 -18.89 11.58
C HIS A 284 -24.11 -18.90 10.99
N GLU A 285 -24.64 -17.74 10.62
CA GLU A 285 -25.97 -17.61 10.00
C GLU A 285 -26.05 -18.40 8.69
N LEU A 286 -25.00 -18.36 7.86
CA LEU A 286 -24.93 -19.06 6.60
C LEU A 286 -24.47 -20.53 6.75
N LYS A 287 -24.17 -21.00 7.97
CA LYS A 287 -23.70 -22.36 8.28
C LYS A 287 -22.42 -22.76 7.55
N LEU A 288 -21.49 -21.82 7.42
CA LEU A 288 -20.21 -21.97 6.69
C LEU A 288 -19.00 -22.25 7.60
N GLY A 289 -19.20 -22.64 8.86
CA GLY A 289 -18.12 -22.85 9.83
C GLY A 289 -17.04 -23.86 9.41
N GLU A 290 -17.40 -24.82 8.53
CA GLU A 290 -16.46 -25.81 7.98
C GLU A 290 -15.82 -25.36 6.64
N GLN A 291 -16.21 -24.19 6.12
CA GLN A 291 -15.77 -23.71 4.80
C GLN A 291 -14.99 -22.40 4.85
N VAL A 292 -15.15 -21.61 5.91
CA VAL A 292 -14.47 -20.31 6.06
C VAL A 292 -13.51 -20.35 7.25
N SER A 293 -12.26 -19.99 7.02
CA SER A 293 -11.21 -20.00 8.05
C SER A 293 -10.47 -18.66 8.10
N PHE A 294 -10.27 -18.14 9.31
CA PHE A 294 -9.34 -17.06 9.60
C PHE A 294 -7.97 -17.66 9.94
N ALA A 295 -7.00 -17.46 9.08
CA ALA A 295 -5.71 -18.17 9.12
C ALA A 295 -4.51 -17.24 9.40
N TYR A 296 -4.74 -16.08 10.04
CA TYR A 296 -3.68 -15.09 10.32
C TYR A 296 -2.43 -15.71 10.95
N ASP A 297 -2.63 -16.56 11.97
CA ASP A 297 -1.51 -17.15 12.74
C ASP A 297 -0.61 -18.08 11.91
N LEU A 298 -1.10 -18.58 10.79
CA LEU A 298 -0.33 -19.44 9.87
C LEU A 298 0.55 -18.65 8.91
N PHE A 299 0.25 -17.36 8.71
CA PHE A 299 0.96 -16.54 7.72
C PHE A 299 1.91 -15.55 8.38
N HIS A 300 3.09 -15.46 7.79
CA HIS A 300 4.10 -14.50 8.14
C HIS A 300 4.76 -13.99 6.85
N ASN A 301 5.04 -12.71 6.78
CA ASN A 301 5.57 -12.09 5.56
C ASN A 301 6.86 -12.72 5.03
N LYS A 302 7.69 -13.29 5.91
CA LYS A 302 9.00 -13.89 5.55
C LYS A 302 9.03 -15.42 5.58
N GLY A 303 7.92 -16.10 5.89
CA GLY A 303 7.89 -17.57 5.98
C GLY A 303 8.86 -18.17 7.00
N LEU A 304 9.15 -17.45 8.07
CA LEU A 304 10.06 -17.88 9.14
C LEU A 304 9.34 -18.80 10.13
N SER A 305 10.03 -19.79 10.70
CA SER A 305 9.52 -20.51 11.87
C SER A 305 9.68 -19.60 13.10
N ASN A 306 8.66 -19.56 13.97
CA ASN A 306 8.87 -18.99 15.29
C ASN A 306 9.75 -19.95 16.12
N GLY A 307 10.40 -19.41 17.17
CA GLY A 307 11.35 -20.17 18.00
C GLY A 307 10.79 -21.45 18.66
N ASN A 308 9.48 -21.75 18.51
CA ASN A 308 8.79 -22.92 19.03
C ASN A 308 8.64 -24.05 18.00
N GLY A 309 9.22 -23.92 16.80
CA GLY A 309 9.18 -24.97 15.76
C GLY A 309 7.87 -25.02 14.95
N GLU A 310 6.94 -24.09 15.16
CA GLU A 310 5.74 -24.00 14.32
C GLU A 310 6.07 -23.52 12.91
N ILE A 311 5.55 -24.22 11.91
CA ILE A 311 5.72 -23.85 10.50
C ILE A 311 4.83 -22.64 10.23
N ARG A 312 5.42 -21.54 9.77
CA ARG A 312 4.69 -20.40 9.25
C ARG A 312 4.87 -20.29 7.74
N PHE A 313 3.81 -19.85 7.08
CA PHE A 313 3.76 -19.69 5.63
C PHE A 313 3.85 -18.21 5.25
N SER A 314 4.45 -17.93 4.11
CA SER A 314 4.47 -16.59 3.52
C SER A 314 3.18 -16.32 2.73
N LEU A 315 2.95 -15.05 2.35
CA LEU A 315 1.86 -14.73 1.42
C LEU A 315 2.06 -15.41 0.07
N SER A 316 3.30 -15.56 -0.41
CA SER A 316 3.61 -16.33 -1.61
C SER A 316 3.14 -17.80 -1.51
N ASP A 317 3.26 -18.41 -0.32
CA ASP A 317 2.76 -19.76 -0.07
C ASP A 317 1.22 -19.82 -0.12
N ALA A 318 0.52 -18.76 0.35
CA ALA A 318 -0.93 -18.66 0.23
C ALA A 318 -1.37 -18.61 -1.23
N TYR A 319 -0.75 -17.71 -2.01
CA TYR A 319 -1.03 -17.62 -3.45
C TYR A 319 -0.72 -18.94 -4.18
N ALA A 320 0.32 -19.68 -3.78
CA ALA A 320 0.67 -20.96 -4.39
C ALA A 320 -0.44 -22.01 -4.27
N GLN A 321 -1.25 -21.97 -3.21
CA GLN A 321 -2.35 -22.90 -2.95
C GLN A 321 -3.72 -22.38 -3.41
N ALA A 322 -3.81 -21.12 -3.87
CA ALA A 322 -5.08 -20.54 -4.29
C ALA A 322 -5.57 -21.14 -5.61
N THR A 323 -6.83 -21.59 -5.64
CA THR A 323 -7.59 -21.85 -6.87
C THR A 323 -7.95 -20.53 -7.55
N ALA A 324 -8.42 -19.56 -6.75
CA ALA A 324 -8.65 -18.17 -7.14
C ALA A 324 -8.52 -17.27 -5.91
N CYS A 325 -8.37 -15.96 -6.15
CA CYS A 325 -8.34 -14.95 -5.11
C CYS A 325 -9.62 -14.10 -5.15
N THR A 326 -10.08 -13.64 -3.99
CA THR A 326 -11.15 -12.66 -3.85
C THR A 326 -10.57 -11.33 -3.38
N TYR A 327 -11.01 -10.24 -3.97
CA TYR A 327 -10.57 -8.89 -3.65
C TYR A 327 -11.72 -7.90 -3.80
N PHE A 328 -12.72 -8.04 -2.91
CA PHE A 328 -13.96 -7.28 -3.00
C PHE A 328 -13.91 -5.94 -2.25
N SER A 329 -12.72 -5.34 -2.17
CA SER A 329 -12.53 -4.04 -1.54
C SER A 329 -13.46 -2.98 -2.12
N THR A 330 -14.00 -2.10 -1.27
CA THR A 330 -14.84 -0.97 -1.68
C THR A 330 -14.02 0.29 -1.94
N TYR A 331 -12.83 0.37 -1.36
CA TYR A 331 -11.89 1.47 -1.54
C TYR A 331 -10.44 1.00 -1.42
N GLU A 332 -9.59 1.42 -2.36
CA GLU A 332 -8.14 1.23 -2.37
C GLU A 332 -7.45 2.43 -3.01
N GLY A 333 -6.23 2.72 -2.53
CA GLY A 333 -5.37 3.71 -3.20
C GLY A 333 -4.81 3.20 -4.53
N PHE A 334 -4.59 1.88 -4.65
CA PHE A 334 -4.17 1.24 -5.90
C PHE A 334 -4.75 -0.18 -6.03
N GLY A 335 -4.24 -1.16 -5.27
CA GLY A 335 -4.69 -2.56 -5.34
C GLY A 335 -3.54 -3.57 -5.40
N ASN A 336 -2.60 -3.51 -4.45
CA ASN A 336 -1.42 -4.38 -4.44
C ASN A 336 -1.79 -5.86 -4.48
N ALA A 337 -2.83 -6.30 -3.73
CA ALA A 337 -3.25 -7.70 -3.74
C ALA A 337 -3.77 -8.17 -5.11
N PHE A 338 -4.28 -7.26 -5.95
CA PHE A 338 -4.59 -7.57 -7.35
C PHE A 338 -3.32 -7.92 -8.12
N VAL A 339 -2.30 -7.06 -8.04
CA VAL A 339 -1.04 -7.28 -8.78
C VAL A 339 -0.29 -8.50 -8.25
N GLU A 340 -0.34 -8.76 -6.93
CA GLU A 340 0.23 -9.97 -6.32
C GLU A 340 -0.43 -11.26 -6.84
N ALA A 341 -1.77 -11.29 -6.96
CA ALA A 341 -2.47 -12.43 -7.54
C ALA A 341 -2.12 -12.64 -9.02
N VAL A 342 -1.99 -11.55 -9.77
CA VAL A 342 -1.53 -11.58 -11.17
C VAL A 342 -0.09 -12.12 -11.27
N LEU A 343 0.82 -11.64 -10.42
CA LEU A 343 2.21 -12.12 -10.33
C LEU A 343 2.26 -13.62 -10.00
N ALA A 344 1.41 -14.07 -9.08
CA ALA A 344 1.29 -15.48 -8.68
C ALA A 344 0.57 -16.38 -9.72
N ARG A 345 0.15 -15.83 -10.86
CA ARG A 345 -0.65 -16.52 -11.87
C ARG A 345 -1.91 -17.16 -11.27
N ARG A 346 -2.69 -16.36 -10.52
CA ARG A 346 -3.97 -16.78 -9.96
C ARG A 346 -5.11 -15.93 -10.50
N PRO A 347 -6.23 -16.54 -10.89
CA PRO A 347 -7.45 -15.79 -11.14
C PRO A 347 -7.82 -14.96 -9.92
N ILE A 348 -8.32 -13.76 -10.15
CA ILE A 348 -8.77 -12.87 -9.09
C ILE A 348 -10.14 -12.30 -9.41
N PHE A 349 -11.04 -12.29 -8.43
CA PHE A 349 -12.36 -11.68 -8.52
C PHE A 349 -12.34 -10.38 -7.73
N VAL A 350 -12.88 -9.33 -8.29
CA VAL A 350 -12.75 -7.98 -7.74
C VAL A 350 -14.10 -7.28 -7.57
N ASN A 351 -14.15 -6.32 -6.68
CA ASN A 351 -15.17 -5.28 -6.70
C ASN A 351 -14.62 -4.06 -7.44
N ASN A 352 -15.47 -3.34 -8.15
CA ASN A 352 -15.09 -2.06 -8.74
C ASN A 352 -14.91 -1.01 -7.64
N TYR A 353 -13.73 -0.98 -7.01
CA TYR A 353 -13.41 0.02 -5.99
C TYR A 353 -13.15 1.38 -6.64
N LYS A 354 -14.20 2.18 -6.66
CA LYS A 354 -14.17 3.54 -7.22
C LYS A 354 -13.39 4.48 -6.32
N PRO A 355 -12.67 5.45 -6.92
CA PRO A 355 -12.60 5.74 -8.36
C PRO A 355 -11.44 5.05 -9.09
N VAL A 356 -10.69 4.15 -8.44
CA VAL A 356 -9.36 3.70 -8.86
C VAL A 356 -9.40 2.49 -9.81
N TYR A 357 -10.19 1.43 -9.48
CA TYR A 357 -10.05 0.16 -10.20
C TYR A 357 -10.21 0.30 -11.72
N GLN A 358 -11.35 0.83 -12.15
CA GLN A 358 -11.65 0.87 -13.59
C GLN A 358 -10.67 1.75 -14.38
N PRO A 359 -10.31 2.99 -13.95
CA PRO A 359 -9.37 3.81 -14.71
C PRO A 359 -7.94 3.25 -14.72
N ASP A 360 -7.45 2.74 -13.61
CA ASP A 360 -6.02 2.43 -13.44
C ASP A 360 -5.67 0.96 -13.69
N ILE A 361 -6.62 0.04 -13.54
CA ILE A 361 -6.43 -1.40 -13.68
C ILE A 361 -7.38 -1.99 -14.72
N GLY A 362 -8.69 -1.88 -14.52
CA GLY A 362 -9.70 -2.53 -15.38
C GLY A 362 -9.60 -2.14 -16.84
N SER A 363 -9.35 -0.85 -17.14
CA SER A 363 -9.15 -0.32 -18.49
C SER A 363 -7.99 -0.95 -19.27
N LYS A 364 -7.07 -1.63 -18.58
CA LYS A 364 -5.93 -2.31 -19.23
C LYS A 364 -6.28 -3.66 -19.82
N GLY A 365 -7.52 -4.14 -19.63
CA GLY A 365 -8.05 -5.34 -20.27
C GLY A 365 -7.77 -6.64 -19.50
N PHE A 366 -7.50 -6.57 -18.20
CA PHE A 366 -7.39 -7.76 -17.36
C PHE A 366 -8.68 -8.58 -17.38
N ARG A 367 -8.54 -9.89 -17.53
CA ARG A 367 -9.65 -10.84 -17.47
C ARG A 367 -9.95 -11.19 -16.02
N THR A 368 -11.07 -10.70 -15.51
CA THR A 368 -11.54 -10.95 -14.14
C THR A 368 -13.06 -10.88 -14.08
N VAL A 369 -13.67 -11.49 -13.08
CA VAL A 369 -15.08 -11.23 -12.76
C VAL A 369 -15.14 -10.08 -11.79
N MET A 370 -15.74 -8.99 -12.23
CA MET A 370 -15.91 -7.77 -11.44
C MET A 370 -17.34 -7.67 -10.92
N ILE A 371 -17.49 -7.38 -9.63
CA ILE A 371 -18.78 -7.02 -9.03
C ILE A 371 -18.86 -5.50 -8.81
N GLU A 372 -20.06 -4.98 -8.65
CA GLU A 372 -20.32 -3.58 -8.36
C GLU A 372 -20.89 -3.41 -6.95
N ASN A 373 -20.40 -2.41 -6.22
CA ASN A 373 -20.86 -2.04 -4.87
C ASN A 373 -20.88 -3.19 -3.84
N GLY A 374 -20.01 -4.19 -4.03
CA GLY A 374 -19.94 -5.37 -3.16
C GLY A 374 -21.08 -6.38 -3.38
N GLU A 375 -21.93 -6.20 -4.39
CA GLU A 375 -23.10 -7.03 -4.64
C GLU A 375 -22.80 -8.17 -5.62
N LEU A 376 -23.10 -9.40 -5.20
CA LEU A 376 -22.98 -10.61 -6.03
C LEU A 376 -24.30 -10.85 -6.78
N THR A 377 -24.24 -10.77 -8.11
CA THR A 377 -25.36 -11.22 -8.95
C THR A 377 -25.24 -12.72 -9.27
N LYS A 378 -26.34 -13.37 -9.64
CA LYS A 378 -26.31 -14.78 -10.08
C LYS A 378 -25.36 -14.99 -11.27
N GLU A 379 -25.26 -14.00 -12.16
CA GLU A 379 -24.36 -14.06 -13.31
C GLU A 379 -22.90 -13.98 -12.87
N ASN A 380 -22.55 -13.09 -11.91
CA ASN A 380 -21.20 -13.05 -11.33
C ASN A 380 -20.82 -14.39 -10.71
N VAL A 381 -21.70 -14.98 -9.89
CA VAL A 381 -21.47 -16.28 -9.25
C VAL A 381 -21.24 -17.37 -10.29
N LYS A 382 -22.05 -17.41 -11.37
CA LYS A 382 -21.88 -18.37 -12.46
C LYS A 382 -20.53 -18.22 -13.15
N GLN A 383 -20.12 -16.98 -13.49
CA GLN A 383 -18.82 -16.71 -14.14
C GLN A 383 -17.64 -17.10 -13.22
N MET A 384 -17.74 -16.79 -11.92
CA MET A 384 -16.74 -17.20 -10.93
C MET A 384 -16.67 -18.73 -10.81
N ALA A 385 -17.82 -19.40 -10.79
CA ALA A 385 -17.90 -20.87 -10.74
C ALA A 385 -17.24 -21.52 -11.98
N GLU A 386 -17.48 -20.97 -13.18
CA GLU A 386 -16.83 -21.46 -14.41
C GLU A 386 -15.29 -21.43 -14.28
N ILE A 387 -14.73 -20.39 -13.69
CA ILE A 387 -13.28 -20.27 -13.49
C ILE A 387 -12.80 -21.20 -12.38
N ILE A 388 -13.51 -21.28 -11.25
CA ILE A 388 -13.14 -22.11 -10.08
C ILE A 388 -13.11 -23.60 -10.45
N TYR A 389 -14.10 -24.07 -11.23
CA TYR A 389 -14.25 -25.49 -11.57
C TYR A 389 -13.57 -25.90 -12.88
N ASN A 390 -12.97 -24.96 -13.61
CA ASN A 390 -12.25 -25.26 -14.84
C ASN A 390 -10.77 -24.83 -14.76
N PRO A 391 -9.87 -25.74 -14.34
CA PRO A 391 -8.45 -25.41 -14.20
C PRO A 391 -7.79 -24.94 -15.50
N GLY A 392 -8.28 -25.39 -16.66
CA GLY A 392 -7.78 -24.96 -17.97
C GLY A 392 -8.09 -23.49 -18.23
N LEU A 393 -9.35 -23.07 -18.02
CA LEU A 393 -9.78 -21.69 -18.14
C LEU A 393 -9.09 -20.79 -17.11
N ALA A 394 -8.99 -21.26 -15.85
CA ALA A 394 -8.30 -20.55 -14.79
C ALA A 394 -6.85 -20.26 -15.17
N LYS A 395 -6.14 -21.26 -15.72
CA LYS A 395 -4.76 -21.12 -16.17
C LYS A 395 -4.63 -20.14 -17.35
N GLU A 396 -5.50 -20.24 -18.36
CA GLU A 396 -5.52 -19.35 -19.51
C GLU A 396 -5.68 -17.88 -19.07
N ILE A 397 -6.67 -17.61 -18.20
CA ILE A 397 -6.92 -16.27 -17.66
C ILE A 397 -5.70 -15.77 -16.86
N ALA A 398 -5.14 -16.61 -16.01
CA ALA A 398 -4.01 -16.24 -15.15
C ALA A 398 -2.74 -15.94 -15.97
N ASP A 399 -2.43 -16.75 -17.00
CA ASP A 399 -1.30 -16.52 -17.88
C ASP A 399 -1.48 -15.25 -18.72
N PHE A 400 -2.67 -15.01 -19.24
CA PHE A 400 -3.00 -13.76 -19.95
C PHE A 400 -2.84 -12.54 -19.03
N ASN A 401 -3.36 -12.58 -17.82
CA ASN A 401 -3.25 -11.50 -16.85
C ASN A 401 -1.79 -11.26 -16.43
N PHE A 402 -1.00 -12.32 -16.30
CA PHE A 402 0.43 -12.19 -15.96
C PHE A 402 1.19 -11.37 -17.02
N GLU A 403 0.96 -11.62 -18.31
CA GLU A 403 1.60 -10.85 -19.39
C GLU A 403 1.18 -9.37 -19.35
N LEU A 404 -0.10 -9.09 -19.08
CA LEU A 404 -0.57 -7.72 -18.88
C LEU A 404 0.06 -7.09 -17.62
N GLY A 405 0.13 -7.83 -16.52
CA GLY A 405 0.75 -7.34 -15.28
C GLY A 405 2.22 -6.99 -15.49
N LYS A 406 2.97 -7.87 -16.18
CA LYS A 406 4.36 -7.62 -16.57
C LYS A 406 4.51 -6.36 -17.43
N LYS A 407 3.57 -6.13 -18.34
CA LYS A 407 3.57 -4.95 -19.21
C LYS A 407 3.30 -3.64 -18.45
N TYR A 408 2.41 -3.65 -17.47
CA TYR A 408 1.92 -2.42 -16.84
C TYR A 408 2.40 -2.17 -15.42
N PHE A 409 2.82 -3.21 -14.70
CA PHE A 409 3.11 -3.17 -13.26
C PHE A 409 4.46 -3.81 -12.90
N SER A 410 5.42 -3.85 -13.85
CA SER A 410 6.76 -4.39 -13.62
C SER A 410 7.77 -3.33 -13.22
N TYR A 411 8.95 -3.78 -12.81
CA TYR A 411 10.12 -2.92 -12.60
C TYR A 411 10.57 -2.19 -13.86
N ASP A 412 10.32 -2.74 -15.05
CA ASP A 412 10.61 -2.04 -16.31
C ASP A 412 9.71 -0.81 -16.46
N THR A 413 8.41 -0.95 -16.16
CA THR A 413 7.47 0.18 -16.12
C THR A 413 7.90 1.24 -15.10
N LEU A 414 8.32 0.82 -13.92
CA LEU A 414 8.83 1.74 -12.90
C LEU A 414 10.08 2.48 -13.38
N ARG A 415 11.00 1.78 -14.02
CA ARG A 415 12.22 2.38 -14.61
C ARG A 415 11.88 3.50 -15.59
N GLU A 416 10.98 3.26 -16.54
CA GLU A 416 10.55 4.26 -17.52
C GLU A 416 9.94 5.50 -16.82
N LYS A 417 9.13 5.27 -15.79
CA LYS A 417 8.52 6.35 -15.01
C LYS A 417 9.54 7.15 -14.18
N LEU A 418 10.53 6.48 -13.62
CA LEU A 418 11.62 7.13 -12.89
C LEU A 418 12.51 7.96 -13.81
N GLU A 419 12.82 7.48 -15.02
CA GLU A 419 13.54 8.26 -16.04
C GLU A 419 12.77 9.53 -16.42
N GLU A 420 11.45 9.43 -16.65
CA GLU A 420 10.57 10.57 -16.90
C GLU A 420 10.61 11.58 -15.75
N LEU A 421 10.38 11.12 -14.51
CA LEU A 421 10.35 11.96 -13.31
C LEU A 421 11.69 12.65 -13.03
N ILE A 422 12.80 11.93 -13.15
CA ILE A 422 14.16 12.47 -12.94
C ILE A 422 14.42 13.55 -14.00
N SER A 423 14.09 13.30 -15.26
CA SER A 423 14.24 14.27 -16.34
C SER A 423 13.43 15.53 -16.07
N MET A 424 12.16 15.40 -15.66
CA MET A 424 11.29 16.53 -15.33
C MET A 424 11.83 17.34 -14.14
N ALA A 425 12.23 16.66 -13.05
CA ALA A 425 12.70 17.32 -11.83
C ALA A 425 14.02 18.09 -12.07
N THR A 426 14.96 17.50 -12.83
CA THR A 426 16.25 18.13 -13.12
C THR A 426 16.17 19.23 -14.19
N SER A 427 15.14 19.24 -15.02
CA SER A 427 14.90 20.31 -16.00
C SER A 427 14.16 21.52 -15.41
N ALA A 428 13.48 21.35 -14.28
CA ALA A 428 12.75 22.42 -13.58
C ALA A 428 13.63 23.20 -12.58
N ALA A 429 14.81 22.69 -12.25
CA ALA A 429 15.79 23.29 -11.36
C ALA A 429 16.84 24.09 -12.15
#